data_68038dd801f889241271317a903f7ead
#
_entry.id   68038dd801f889241271317a903f7ead
#
_cell.length_a   1.000
_cell.length_b   1.000
_cell.length_c   1.000
_cell.angle_alpha   90.00
_cell.angle_beta   90.00
_cell.angle_gamma   90.00
#
_symmetry.space_group_name_H-M   'P 1'
#
loop_
_entity.id
_entity.type
_entity.pdbx_description
1 polymer ?
#
loop_
_entity_poly.entity_id
_entity_poly.type
_entity_poly.pdbx_seq_one_letter_code
_entity_poly.pdbx_strand_id
1 'polypeptide(L)'
;MIKGRLLPAAGIATVAALALAGCSTSASDSPTSDSSEKVTLHVLVNVTPNLTEEYWNSLVKPFEKKNPNIDVVIQDPGAEGVAAAVPRLLASGDAPDIVQSLAPTAELAPELVDLSKYDWAKKGPLADQYSIDGKNYMAGIGFQLQSLIFYNKKAFTEAGITAPPKTVDELTADLGKLKDAGWTPVQTGGDWMTSHTLQVLGLPTIVSKDPKWFQDVSSGKVTFSDTYGSAVETYADWVSKGYIPKDALGIKYPDAEQAFLSGKSAVYAMGSWFAGTQAKAADSAEIGVFRAPAEKTSETPAMGANIASPYSILNASKNQDAAAKLIEFLTTDKAAVTSQLKVDGNFRDGYEYEMTPLGEELQKIVSDTKASSYTPTGGGYGERTLPTGYPGEINTQTQALLGGTSAADVLKSMDDWFAANAK
;
A
#
# COMPACT_ATOMS: atom_id res chain seq x y z
N MET A 1 -55.07 20.15 30.37
CA MET A 1 -55.65 19.53 31.57
C MET A 1 -54.76 18.34 31.89
N ILE A 2 -54.08 18.22 32.89
CA ILE A 2 -53.99 18.30 34.32
C ILE A 2 -52.48 18.19 34.64
N LYS A 3 -51.85 19.19 35.15
CA LYS A 3 -51.43 19.45 36.53
C LYS A 3 -50.84 18.19 37.21
N GLY A 4 -49.63 18.11 37.65
CA GLY A 4 -48.76 18.97 38.41
C GLY A 4 -48.14 18.10 39.49
N ARG A 5 -46.92 18.31 39.87
CA ARG A 5 -46.51 18.74 41.21
C ARG A 5 -45.02 18.61 41.43
N LEU A 6 -44.47 19.72 41.75
CA LEU A 6 -43.16 19.96 42.37
C LEU A 6 -43.20 19.59 43.87
N LEU A 7 -42.04 19.29 44.40
CA LEU A 7 -41.41 19.87 45.58
C LEU A 7 -40.67 18.82 46.49
N PRO A 8 -39.85 19.26 47.42
CA PRO A 8 -38.39 19.08 47.45
C PRO A 8 -37.93 18.52 48.82
N ALA A 9 -36.64 18.43 49.08
CA ALA A 9 -35.95 18.67 50.37
C ALA A 9 -34.60 17.93 50.33
N ALA A 10 -33.49 18.57 50.42
CA ALA A 10 -32.84 19.32 51.51
C ALA A 10 -32.14 18.44 52.55
N GLY A 11 -30.84 18.60 52.61
CA GLY A 11 -30.01 18.67 53.80
C GLY A 11 -29.30 17.35 54.14
N ILE A 12 -28.04 17.29 54.41
CA ILE A 12 -27.28 17.97 55.48
C ILE A 12 -25.80 17.61 55.31
N ALA A 13 -24.92 18.59 55.45
CA ALA A 13 -23.47 18.46 55.53
C ALA A 13 -23.07 17.92 56.92
N THR A 14 -21.98 17.12 56.94
CA THR A 14 -21.21 17.02 58.19
C THR A 14 -19.70 16.94 57.84
N VAL A 15 -19.01 17.98 58.33
CA VAL A 15 -17.55 18.12 58.37
C VAL A 15 -17.07 17.39 59.65
N ALA A 16 -15.97 16.65 59.52
CA ALA A 16 -15.12 16.33 60.67
C ALA A 16 -13.67 16.25 60.25
N ALA A 17 -12.88 17.23 60.56
CA ALA A 17 -11.43 17.26 60.57
C ALA A 17 -10.92 16.84 61.95
N LEU A 18 -9.78 16.17 62.01
CA LEU A 18 -8.81 16.06 63.11
C LEU A 18 -7.64 15.18 62.63
N ALA A 19 -6.49 15.66 62.41
CA ALA A 19 -5.36 16.21 63.18
C ALA A 19 -4.32 15.16 63.55
N LEU A 20 -3.15 15.34 62.96
CA LEU A 20 -1.74 15.31 63.40
C LEU A 20 -1.26 14.27 64.44
N ALA A 21 -0.24 13.53 64.08
CA ALA A 21 1.15 13.61 64.61
C ALA A 21 1.80 12.23 64.66
N GLY A 22 3.06 12.14 64.22
CA GLY A 22 3.92 11.01 64.51
C GLY A 22 5.15 10.89 63.56
N CYS A 23 6.18 11.71 63.77
CA CYS A 23 7.52 11.45 63.25
C CYS A 23 8.11 10.19 63.86
N SER A 24 8.60 9.28 63.04
CA SER A 24 9.74 8.42 63.40
C SER A 24 10.52 8.02 62.14
N THR A 25 11.75 8.44 62.13
CA THR A 25 12.81 8.05 61.17
C THR A 25 13.08 6.57 61.27
N SER A 26 12.96 5.88 60.12
CA SER A 26 13.66 4.64 59.90
C SER A 26 14.00 4.57 58.40
N ALA A 27 15.27 4.62 58.09
CA ALA A 27 15.80 4.29 56.80
C ALA A 27 15.46 2.83 56.49
N SER A 28 14.70 2.59 55.47
CA SER A 28 14.53 1.27 54.87
C SER A 28 14.60 1.44 53.40
N ASP A 29 15.52 0.71 52.80
CA ASP A 29 15.67 0.53 51.37
C ASP A 29 14.30 0.35 50.71
N SER A 30 13.89 1.35 49.97
CA SER A 30 12.79 1.20 49.02
C SER A 30 13.32 0.45 47.82
N PRO A 31 12.77 -0.71 47.49
CA PRO A 31 12.97 -1.20 46.15
C PRO A 31 12.33 -0.18 45.21
N THR A 32 13.12 0.45 44.39
CA THR A 32 12.65 1.17 43.19
C THR A 32 11.86 0.16 42.37
N SER A 33 10.56 0.06 42.65
CA SER A 33 9.63 -0.51 41.67
C SER A 33 9.61 0.48 40.52
N ASP A 34 10.41 0.20 39.52
CA ASP A 34 10.29 0.77 38.19
C ASP A 34 8.96 0.24 37.61
N SER A 35 7.85 0.77 38.12
CA SER A 35 6.53 0.59 37.55
C SER A 35 6.48 1.49 36.32
N SER A 36 7.18 1.11 35.27
CA SER A 36 6.99 1.71 33.96
C SER A 36 5.49 1.58 33.64
N GLU A 37 4.82 2.71 33.49
CA GLU A 37 3.41 2.78 33.14
C GLU A 37 3.15 1.91 31.89
N LYS A 38 2.10 1.08 31.94
CA LYS A 38 1.77 0.18 30.86
C LYS A 38 1.28 0.99 29.66
N VAL A 39 1.93 0.84 28.54
CA VAL A 39 1.62 1.54 27.28
C VAL A 39 0.90 0.58 26.34
N THR A 40 -0.21 1.02 25.74
CA THR A 40 -0.86 0.32 24.65
C THR A 40 -0.62 1.10 23.36
N LEU A 41 -0.03 0.45 22.35
CA LEU A 41 0.16 1.00 21.02
C LEU A 41 -0.93 0.49 20.08
N HIS A 42 -1.65 1.40 19.47
CA HIS A 42 -2.60 1.10 18.39
C HIS A 42 -1.92 1.20 17.04
N VAL A 43 -1.90 0.10 16.29
CA VAL A 43 -1.22 -0.01 14.98
C VAL A 43 -2.24 -0.31 13.90
N LEU A 44 -2.50 0.66 13.04
CA LEU A 44 -3.42 0.51 11.90
C LEU A 44 -2.67 -0.10 10.71
N VAL A 45 -3.11 -1.26 10.24
CA VAL A 45 -2.50 -2.02 9.14
C VAL A 45 -3.55 -2.46 8.13
N ASN A 46 -3.14 -2.69 6.89
CA ASN A 46 -4.01 -3.38 5.94
C ASN A 46 -4.01 -4.89 6.21
N VAL A 47 -5.19 -5.48 6.35
CA VAL A 47 -5.37 -6.94 6.38
C VAL A 47 -5.69 -7.41 4.97
N THR A 48 -4.86 -8.33 4.46
CA THR A 48 -4.90 -8.83 3.08
C THR A 48 -4.78 -10.35 3.07
N PRO A 49 -4.99 -11.05 1.95
CA PRO A 49 -4.85 -12.52 1.89
C PRO A 49 -3.49 -13.04 2.36
N ASN A 50 -2.43 -12.27 2.17
CA ASN A 50 -1.08 -12.63 2.60
C ASN A 50 -0.69 -12.03 3.97
N LEU A 51 -1.20 -10.85 4.33
CA LEU A 51 -0.94 -10.15 5.60
C LEU A 51 -2.18 -10.25 6.51
N THR A 52 -2.46 -11.45 7.02
CA THR A 52 -3.64 -11.72 7.85
C THR A 52 -3.51 -11.09 9.24
N GLU A 53 -4.62 -10.91 9.93
CA GLU A 53 -4.63 -10.44 11.33
C GLU A 53 -3.77 -11.35 12.23
N GLU A 54 -3.84 -12.68 12.04
CA GLU A 54 -3.01 -13.64 12.77
C GLU A 54 -1.52 -13.40 12.51
N TYR A 55 -1.16 -13.12 11.26
CA TYR A 55 0.22 -12.77 10.89
C TYR A 55 0.69 -11.53 11.64
N TRP A 56 -0.06 -10.42 11.60
CA TRP A 56 0.29 -9.18 12.28
C TRP A 56 0.45 -9.38 13.78
N ASN A 57 -0.50 -10.07 14.42
CA ASN A 57 -0.43 -10.42 15.83
C ASN A 57 0.81 -11.28 16.15
N SER A 58 1.19 -12.21 15.28
CA SER A 58 2.38 -13.04 15.47
C SER A 58 3.68 -12.25 15.33
N LEU A 59 3.72 -11.27 14.42
CA LEU A 59 4.89 -10.46 14.13
C LEU A 59 5.32 -9.57 15.32
N VAL A 60 4.35 -9.04 16.07
CA VAL A 60 4.63 -8.14 17.20
C VAL A 60 4.95 -8.86 18.52
N LYS A 61 4.57 -10.13 18.69
CA LYS A 61 4.80 -10.90 19.91
C LYS A 61 6.26 -10.92 20.40
N PRO A 62 7.29 -11.08 19.54
CA PRO A 62 8.68 -11.01 19.98
C PRO A 62 9.08 -9.65 20.54
N PHE A 63 8.48 -8.56 20.03
CA PHE A 63 8.67 -7.22 20.56
C PHE A 63 8.05 -7.06 21.95
N GLU A 64 6.80 -7.47 22.13
CA GLU A 64 6.10 -7.43 23.42
C GLU A 64 6.83 -8.25 24.48
N LYS A 65 7.37 -9.43 24.11
CA LYS A 65 8.19 -10.24 25.01
C LYS A 65 9.45 -9.52 25.49
N LYS A 66 10.07 -8.70 24.62
CA LYS A 66 11.26 -7.90 24.96
C LYS A 66 10.89 -6.61 25.71
N ASN A 67 9.64 -6.16 25.61
CA ASN A 67 9.12 -4.91 26.19
C ASN A 67 7.81 -5.18 26.95
N PRO A 68 7.84 -5.86 28.12
CA PRO A 68 6.63 -6.34 28.79
C PRO A 68 5.68 -5.25 29.30
N ASN A 69 6.12 -4.01 29.27
CA ASN A 69 5.30 -2.83 29.57
C ASN A 69 4.62 -2.21 28.35
N ILE A 70 4.82 -2.77 27.15
CA ILE A 70 4.19 -2.28 25.90
C ILE A 70 3.33 -3.41 25.33
N ASP A 71 2.03 -3.16 25.23
CA ASP A 71 1.08 -4.00 24.49
C ASP A 71 0.85 -3.41 23.10
N VAL A 72 0.66 -4.23 22.10
CA VAL A 72 0.38 -3.81 20.70
C VAL A 72 -0.99 -4.31 20.28
N VAL A 73 -1.85 -3.38 19.87
CA VAL A 73 -3.20 -3.68 19.37
C VAL A 73 -3.23 -3.42 17.87
N ILE A 74 -3.42 -4.47 17.09
CA ILE A 74 -3.58 -4.39 15.63
C ILE A 74 -5.01 -3.94 15.32
N GLN A 75 -5.12 -2.97 14.41
CA GLN A 75 -6.39 -2.42 13.92
C GLN A 75 -6.44 -2.56 12.40
N ASP A 76 -7.59 -2.97 11.88
CA ASP A 76 -7.87 -3.06 10.46
C ASP A 76 -8.89 -1.98 10.07
N PRO A 77 -8.60 -1.11 9.09
CA PRO A 77 -9.56 -0.13 8.59
C PRO A 77 -10.68 -0.75 7.73
N GLY A 78 -10.56 -2.05 7.42
CA GLY A 78 -11.48 -2.75 6.51
C GLY A 78 -11.26 -2.38 5.03
N ALA A 79 -12.31 -2.49 4.25
CA ALA A 79 -12.24 -2.35 2.78
C ALA A 79 -11.82 -0.96 2.28
N GLU A 80 -11.89 0.08 3.10
CA GLU A 80 -11.45 1.43 2.73
C GLU A 80 -9.91 1.55 2.69
N GLY A 81 -9.19 0.72 3.44
CA GLY A 81 -7.74 0.74 3.56
C GLY A 81 -7.20 1.90 4.42
N VAL A 82 -5.93 1.77 4.82
CA VAL A 82 -5.26 2.71 5.74
C VAL A 82 -5.26 4.15 5.21
N ALA A 83 -4.90 4.34 3.94
CA ALA A 83 -4.77 5.69 3.36
C ALA A 83 -6.08 6.48 3.38
N ALA A 84 -7.23 5.83 3.19
CA ALA A 84 -8.55 6.47 3.25
C ALA A 84 -9.03 6.65 4.69
N ALA A 85 -8.70 5.72 5.59
CA ALA A 85 -9.13 5.77 6.98
C ALA A 85 -8.44 6.87 7.80
N VAL A 86 -7.14 7.13 7.56
CA VAL A 86 -6.32 8.03 8.38
C VAL A 86 -6.89 9.46 8.49
N PRO A 87 -7.29 10.16 7.40
CA PRO A 87 -7.85 11.50 7.51
C PRO A 87 -9.12 11.55 8.39
N ARG A 88 -9.96 10.54 8.28
CA ARG A 88 -11.19 10.42 9.08
C ARG A 88 -10.87 10.18 10.55
N LEU A 89 -9.92 9.30 10.86
CA LEU A 89 -9.50 8.98 12.23
C LEU A 89 -8.82 10.18 12.91
N LEU A 90 -8.01 10.95 12.17
CA LEU A 90 -7.46 12.22 12.65
C LEU A 90 -8.56 13.23 12.97
N ALA A 91 -9.54 13.37 12.07
CA ALA A 91 -10.65 14.32 12.27
C ALA A 91 -11.57 13.94 13.44
N SER A 92 -11.76 12.65 13.74
CA SER A 92 -12.56 12.17 14.87
C SER A 92 -11.82 12.17 16.23
N GLY A 93 -10.49 12.33 16.21
CA GLY A 93 -9.67 12.22 17.42
C GLY A 93 -9.36 10.76 17.83
N ASP A 94 -9.67 9.78 16.99
CA ASP A 94 -9.44 8.34 17.20
C ASP A 94 -8.19 7.84 16.48
N ALA A 95 -7.21 8.74 16.26
CA ALA A 95 -5.99 8.43 15.52
C ALA A 95 -5.17 7.33 16.21
N PRO A 96 -4.70 6.30 15.46
CA PRO A 96 -3.78 5.30 15.99
C PRO A 96 -2.40 5.90 16.29
N ASP A 97 -1.54 5.16 17.00
CA ASP A 97 -0.16 5.58 17.23
C ASP A 97 0.71 5.39 15.98
N ILE A 98 0.55 4.26 15.31
CA ILE A 98 1.32 3.86 14.13
C ILE A 98 0.37 3.52 12.99
N VAL A 99 0.76 3.90 11.79
CA VAL A 99 0.09 3.50 10.55
C VAL A 99 1.07 2.80 9.61
N GLN A 100 0.59 1.75 8.94
CA GLN A 100 1.34 1.00 7.93
C GLN A 100 0.78 1.31 6.53
N SER A 101 1.65 1.36 5.52
CA SER A 101 1.28 1.60 4.12
C SER A 101 0.64 2.97 3.85
N LEU A 102 1.11 4.01 4.54
CA LEU A 102 0.75 5.38 4.30
C LEU A 102 1.94 6.10 3.65
N ALA A 103 1.83 6.51 2.39
CA ALA A 103 2.86 7.29 1.73
C ALA A 103 2.82 8.75 2.22
N PRO A 104 3.92 9.33 2.71
CA PRO A 104 3.94 10.72 3.12
C PRO A 104 3.83 11.64 1.90
N THR A 105 3.02 12.68 2.04
CA THR A 105 2.89 13.80 1.11
C THR A 105 3.18 15.11 1.86
N ALA A 106 3.47 16.18 1.14
CA ALA A 106 3.68 17.50 1.76
C ALA A 106 2.47 17.95 2.60
N GLU A 107 1.24 17.56 2.22
CA GLU A 107 0.02 17.87 2.96
C GLU A 107 -0.12 17.04 4.23
N LEU A 108 0.34 15.78 4.21
CA LEU A 108 0.23 14.85 5.34
C LEU A 108 1.40 14.98 6.30
N ALA A 109 2.55 15.47 5.84
CA ALA A 109 3.77 15.60 6.65
C ALA A 109 3.56 16.30 8.01
N PRO A 110 2.71 17.36 8.14
CA PRO A 110 2.42 17.96 9.44
C PRO A 110 1.74 17.03 10.46
N GLU A 111 1.05 15.99 10.00
CA GLU A 111 0.37 14.99 10.83
C GLU A 111 1.28 13.82 11.22
N LEU A 112 2.52 13.80 10.72
CA LEU A 112 3.48 12.71 10.91
C LEU A 112 4.67 13.16 11.73
N VAL A 113 5.19 12.25 12.56
CA VAL A 113 6.42 12.47 13.33
C VAL A 113 7.62 12.41 12.39
N ASP A 114 8.49 13.42 12.49
CA ASP A 114 9.79 13.41 11.80
C ASP A 114 10.71 12.36 12.44
N LEU A 115 11.01 11.32 11.67
CA LEU A 115 11.88 10.21 12.06
C LEU A 115 13.36 10.46 11.74
N SER A 116 13.72 11.63 11.19
CA SER A 116 15.10 11.93 10.77
C SER A 116 16.12 11.96 11.92
N LYS A 117 15.64 12.02 13.16
CA LYS A 117 16.51 11.88 14.34
C LYS A 117 17.03 10.45 14.54
N TYR A 118 16.40 9.45 13.91
CA TYR A 118 16.73 8.04 14.04
C TYR A 118 17.56 7.55 12.85
N ASP A 119 18.74 6.99 13.13
CA ASP A 119 19.63 6.46 12.09
C ASP A 119 19.02 5.31 11.31
N TRP A 120 18.20 4.48 11.95
CA TRP A 120 17.52 3.38 11.29
C TRP A 120 16.49 3.86 10.25
N ALA A 121 15.86 5.00 10.45
CA ALA A 121 14.94 5.59 9.47
C ALA A 121 15.69 6.18 8.29
N LYS A 122 16.75 6.97 8.54
CA LYS A 122 17.56 7.60 7.48
C LYS A 122 18.30 6.61 6.59
N LYS A 123 18.73 5.49 7.15
CA LYS A 123 19.48 4.43 6.45
C LYS A 123 18.59 3.32 5.93
N GLY A 124 17.28 3.47 6.07
CA GLY A 124 16.28 2.51 5.59
C GLY A 124 16.21 2.45 4.05
N PRO A 125 15.62 1.39 3.52
CA PRO A 125 15.42 1.25 2.07
C PRO A 125 14.64 2.43 1.50
N LEU A 126 15.08 2.98 0.36
CA LEU A 126 14.46 4.08 -0.37
C LEU A 126 14.21 5.37 0.46
N ALA A 127 14.85 5.53 1.62
CA ALA A 127 14.60 6.65 2.54
C ALA A 127 14.73 8.02 1.84
N ASP A 128 15.76 8.22 1.03
CA ASP A 128 15.99 9.48 0.29
C ASP A 128 14.87 9.76 -0.73
N GLN A 129 14.27 8.72 -1.31
CA GLN A 129 13.19 8.88 -2.30
C GLN A 129 11.86 9.29 -1.67
N TYR A 130 11.67 8.97 -0.39
CA TYR A 130 10.45 9.27 0.37
C TYR A 130 10.59 10.49 1.27
N SER A 131 11.75 11.16 1.28
CA SER A 131 11.95 12.37 2.06
C SER A 131 11.12 13.53 1.51
N ILE A 132 10.72 14.43 2.42
CA ILE A 132 10.05 15.69 2.12
C ILE A 132 10.80 16.77 2.87
N ASP A 133 11.31 17.78 2.16
CA ASP A 133 12.16 18.85 2.73
C ASP A 133 13.33 18.29 3.57
N GLY A 134 13.94 17.19 3.10
CA GLY A 134 15.05 16.51 3.77
C GLY A 134 14.69 15.76 5.06
N LYS A 135 13.39 15.56 5.35
CA LYS A 135 12.89 14.84 6.52
C LYS A 135 12.29 13.50 6.13
N ASN A 136 12.43 12.50 7.00
CA ASN A 136 11.86 11.19 6.84
C ASN A 136 10.65 11.02 7.77
N TYR A 137 9.49 10.74 7.21
CA TYR A 137 8.24 10.56 7.95
C TYR A 137 7.79 9.10 8.02
N MET A 138 8.55 8.21 7.40
CA MET A 138 8.31 6.77 7.46
C MET A 138 9.60 5.96 7.36
N ALA A 139 9.53 4.69 7.75
CA ALA A 139 10.58 3.70 7.53
C ALA A 139 9.96 2.37 7.10
N GLY A 140 10.62 1.68 6.19
CA GLY A 140 10.17 0.38 5.68
C GLY A 140 11.22 -0.70 5.75
N ILE A 141 10.82 -1.89 5.36
CA ILE A 141 11.64 -3.10 5.47
C ILE A 141 12.46 -3.41 4.23
N GLY A 142 12.08 -2.88 3.08
CA GLY A 142 12.65 -3.19 1.78
C GLY A 142 11.92 -2.44 0.69
N PHE A 143 11.85 -3.05 -0.49
CA PHE A 143 11.08 -2.53 -1.62
C PHE A 143 10.17 -3.60 -2.20
N GLN A 144 9.07 -3.14 -2.75
CA GLN A 144 8.00 -3.89 -3.35
C GLN A 144 7.93 -3.53 -4.83
N LEU A 145 8.15 -4.50 -5.71
CA LEU A 145 8.04 -4.26 -7.15
C LEU A 145 6.59 -4.05 -7.56
N GLN A 146 6.42 -3.16 -8.51
CA GLN A 146 5.16 -2.90 -9.20
C GLN A 146 5.40 -2.89 -10.72
N SER A 147 4.38 -2.56 -11.50
CA SER A 147 4.48 -2.61 -12.97
C SER A 147 4.81 -4.01 -13.49
N LEU A 148 4.18 -5.01 -12.88
CA LEU A 148 4.32 -6.43 -13.20
C LEU A 148 3.02 -6.98 -13.80
N ILE A 149 3.17 -7.96 -14.67
CA ILE A 149 2.06 -8.77 -15.19
C ILE A 149 2.36 -10.23 -14.89
N PHE A 150 1.53 -10.83 -14.06
CA PHE A 150 1.53 -12.26 -13.81
C PHE A 150 0.70 -12.96 -14.87
N TYR A 151 1.09 -14.17 -15.27
CA TYR A 151 0.39 -14.91 -16.31
C TYR A 151 0.29 -16.40 -15.98
N ASN A 152 -0.79 -17.01 -16.40
CA ASN A 152 -1.00 -18.45 -16.31
C ASN A 152 -0.24 -19.13 -17.46
N LYS A 153 0.78 -19.94 -17.13
CA LYS A 153 1.63 -20.61 -18.12
C LYS A 153 0.83 -21.60 -18.97
N LYS A 154 -0.17 -22.26 -18.41
CA LYS A 154 -1.07 -23.15 -19.16
C LYS A 154 -1.89 -22.38 -20.19
N ALA A 155 -2.45 -21.23 -19.81
CA ALA A 155 -3.21 -20.38 -20.73
C ALA A 155 -2.37 -19.93 -21.93
N PHE A 156 -1.14 -19.49 -21.67
CA PHE A 156 -0.20 -19.09 -22.73
C PHE A 156 0.12 -20.26 -23.67
N THR A 157 0.39 -21.44 -23.11
CA THR A 157 0.66 -22.66 -23.89
C THR A 157 -0.54 -23.02 -24.78
N GLU A 158 -1.75 -23.05 -24.25
CA GLU A 158 -2.99 -23.39 -24.99
C GLU A 158 -3.32 -22.35 -26.07
N ALA A 159 -2.97 -21.08 -25.86
CA ALA A 159 -3.12 -20.02 -26.84
C ALA A 159 -1.96 -19.94 -27.85
N GLY A 160 -0.96 -20.83 -27.77
CA GLY A 160 0.20 -20.84 -28.65
C GLY A 160 1.17 -19.67 -28.44
N ILE A 161 1.16 -19.07 -27.25
CA ILE A 161 2.08 -17.97 -26.87
C ILE A 161 3.34 -18.59 -26.29
N THR A 162 4.47 -18.40 -26.96
CA THR A 162 5.74 -19.06 -26.61
C THR A 162 6.68 -18.23 -25.76
N ALA A 163 6.43 -16.93 -25.63
CA ALA A 163 7.23 -16.02 -24.79
C ALA A 163 6.36 -14.85 -24.33
N PRO A 164 6.70 -14.21 -23.18
CA PRO A 164 6.05 -12.99 -22.75
C PRO A 164 6.16 -11.86 -23.77
N PRO A 165 5.09 -11.06 -23.96
CA PRO A 165 5.07 -9.93 -24.89
C PRO A 165 6.03 -8.83 -24.45
N LYS A 166 6.68 -8.16 -25.41
CA LYS A 166 7.63 -7.07 -25.17
C LYS A 166 7.01 -5.69 -25.36
N THR A 167 5.90 -5.62 -26.10
CA THR A 167 5.17 -4.37 -26.35
C THR A 167 3.70 -4.51 -25.97
N VAL A 168 3.06 -3.36 -25.76
CA VAL A 168 1.61 -3.28 -25.49
C VAL A 168 0.81 -3.87 -26.66
N ASP A 169 1.26 -3.66 -27.90
CA ASP A 169 0.63 -4.23 -29.10
C ASP A 169 0.74 -5.76 -29.12
N GLU A 170 1.92 -6.32 -28.79
CA GLU A 170 2.10 -7.76 -28.66
C GLU A 170 1.19 -8.33 -27.56
N LEU A 171 1.13 -7.68 -26.40
CA LEU A 171 0.23 -8.08 -25.30
C LEU A 171 -1.24 -8.05 -25.77
N THR A 172 -1.66 -6.98 -26.45
CA THR A 172 -3.03 -6.86 -26.96
C THR A 172 -3.35 -7.99 -27.97
N ALA A 173 -2.41 -8.34 -28.85
CA ALA A 173 -2.58 -9.46 -29.77
C ALA A 173 -2.66 -10.81 -29.02
N ASP A 174 -1.86 -11.00 -27.99
CA ASP A 174 -1.88 -12.21 -27.16
C ASP A 174 -3.17 -12.34 -26.34
N LEU A 175 -3.74 -11.21 -25.84
CA LEU A 175 -5.07 -11.23 -25.21
C LEU A 175 -6.15 -11.72 -26.15
N GLY A 176 -6.06 -11.38 -27.46
CA GLY A 176 -6.95 -11.92 -28.47
C GLY A 176 -6.85 -13.43 -28.60
N LYS A 177 -5.63 -13.97 -28.73
CA LYS A 177 -5.39 -15.43 -28.77
C LYS A 177 -5.90 -16.15 -27.52
N LEU A 178 -5.69 -15.56 -26.34
CA LEU A 178 -6.18 -16.11 -25.07
C LEU A 178 -7.70 -16.18 -25.04
N LYS A 179 -8.38 -15.14 -25.52
CA LYS A 179 -9.84 -15.13 -25.65
C LYS A 179 -10.31 -16.19 -26.61
N ASP A 180 -9.69 -16.33 -27.79
CA ASP A 180 -10.03 -17.32 -28.81
C ASP A 180 -9.80 -18.76 -28.31
N ALA A 181 -8.84 -18.96 -27.41
CA ALA A 181 -8.60 -20.21 -26.70
C ALA A 181 -9.60 -20.47 -25.54
N GLY A 182 -10.54 -19.55 -25.27
CA GLY A 182 -11.59 -19.71 -24.28
C GLY A 182 -11.24 -19.24 -22.85
N TRP A 183 -10.12 -18.54 -22.70
CA TRP A 183 -9.71 -17.96 -21.44
C TRP A 183 -10.38 -16.60 -21.19
N THR A 184 -10.56 -16.22 -19.92
CA THR A 184 -10.72 -14.81 -19.53
C THR A 184 -9.34 -14.15 -19.66
N PRO A 185 -9.14 -13.22 -20.62
CA PRO A 185 -7.78 -12.74 -20.88
C PRO A 185 -7.17 -11.99 -19.71
N VAL A 186 -7.89 -11.02 -19.13
CA VAL A 186 -7.37 -10.15 -18.04
C VAL A 186 -8.21 -10.31 -16.80
N GLN A 187 -7.56 -10.62 -15.68
CA GLN A 187 -8.14 -10.53 -14.36
C GLN A 187 -7.98 -9.14 -13.80
N THR A 188 -9.07 -8.58 -13.28
CA THR A 188 -9.08 -7.36 -12.47
C THR A 188 -10.28 -7.38 -11.53
N GLY A 189 -10.50 -6.35 -10.74
CA GLY A 189 -11.66 -6.16 -9.87
C GLY A 189 -12.20 -4.75 -9.95
N GLY A 190 -13.37 -4.52 -9.36
CA GLY A 190 -14.07 -3.25 -9.36
C GLY A 190 -13.63 -2.26 -8.29
N ASP A 191 -12.58 -2.56 -7.55
CA ASP A 191 -11.96 -1.67 -6.59
C ASP A 191 -10.68 -1.02 -7.17
N TRP A 192 -9.68 -0.75 -6.37
CA TRP A 192 -8.41 -0.13 -6.79
C TRP A 192 -7.68 -0.87 -7.93
N MET A 193 -8.00 -2.15 -8.17
CA MET A 193 -7.33 -2.95 -9.21
C MET A 193 -7.61 -2.45 -10.63
N THR A 194 -8.77 -1.84 -10.90
CA THR A 194 -9.04 -1.26 -12.22
C THR A 194 -8.00 -0.21 -12.57
N SER A 195 -7.76 0.74 -11.66
CA SER A 195 -6.76 1.79 -11.85
C SER A 195 -5.33 1.25 -11.84
N HIS A 196 -5.05 0.21 -11.05
CA HIS A 196 -3.74 -0.42 -11.03
C HIS A 196 -3.39 -1.02 -12.40
N THR A 197 -4.33 -1.72 -13.04
CA THR A 197 -4.15 -2.27 -14.39
C THR A 197 -3.82 -1.16 -15.41
N LEU A 198 -4.55 -0.04 -15.38
CA LEU A 198 -4.27 1.12 -16.24
C LEU A 198 -2.89 1.71 -15.96
N GLN A 199 -2.52 1.86 -14.70
CA GLN A 199 -1.23 2.43 -14.31
C GLN A 199 -0.06 1.52 -14.70
N VAL A 200 -0.22 0.20 -14.62
CA VAL A 200 0.78 -0.77 -15.11
C VAL A 200 1.02 -0.61 -16.62
N LEU A 201 -0.01 -0.28 -17.39
CA LEU A 201 0.12 -0.04 -18.83
C LEU A 201 0.82 1.29 -19.15
N GLY A 202 0.50 2.37 -18.44
CA GLY A 202 0.93 3.72 -18.80
C GLY A 202 2.17 4.22 -18.06
N LEU A 203 2.16 4.16 -16.75
CA LEU A 203 3.12 4.85 -15.90
C LEU A 203 4.59 4.50 -16.17
N PRO A 204 4.98 3.21 -16.38
CA PRO A 204 6.38 2.86 -16.64
C PRO A 204 6.95 3.53 -17.87
N THR A 205 6.16 3.63 -18.93
CA THR A 205 6.57 4.29 -20.17
C THR A 205 6.61 5.81 -20.01
N ILE A 206 5.60 6.40 -19.39
CA ILE A 206 5.50 7.84 -19.13
C ILE A 206 6.72 8.31 -18.33
N VAL A 207 7.00 7.69 -17.20
CA VAL A 207 8.11 8.09 -16.30
C VAL A 207 9.48 7.81 -16.94
N SER A 208 9.60 6.80 -17.81
CA SER A 208 10.84 6.58 -18.59
C SER A 208 11.12 7.71 -19.56
N LYS A 209 10.09 8.32 -20.13
CA LYS A 209 10.18 9.45 -21.06
C LYS A 209 10.33 10.78 -20.32
N ASP A 210 9.63 10.94 -19.22
CA ASP A 210 9.65 12.14 -18.38
C ASP A 210 9.74 11.79 -16.88
N PRO A 211 10.95 11.74 -16.29
CA PRO A 211 11.12 11.48 -14.85
C PRO A 211 10.50 12.57 -13.95
N LYS A 212 10.11 13.73 -14.50
CA LYS A 212 9.45 14.82 -13.78
C LYS A 212 7.94 14.82 -13.96
N TRP A 213 7.39 13.81 -14.60
CA TRP A 213 5.97 13.76 -14.94
C TRP A 213 5.04 14.09 -13.75
N PHE A 214 5.36 13.61 -12.54
CA PHE A 214 4.55 13.90 -11.35
C PHE A 214 4.42 15.41 -11.07
N GLN A 215 5.53 16.16 -11.19
CA GLN A 215 5.53 17.62 -11.02
C GLN A 215 4.91 18.32 -12.23
N ASP A 216 5.24 17.86 -13.43
CA ASP A 216 4.83 18.50 -14.67
C ASP A 216 3.30 18.39 -14.90
N VAL A 217 2.68 17.25 -14.58
CA VAL A 217 1.22 17.11 -14.65
C VAL A 217 0.51 17.86 -13.52
N SER A 218 1.08 17.83 -12.30
CA SER A 218 0.50 18.55 -11.15
C SER A 218 0.52 20.07 -11.31
N SER A 219 1.51 20.60 -12.03
CA SER A 219 1.61 22.04 -12.33
C SER A 219 0.89 22.46 -13.61
N GLY A 220 0.27 21.53 -14.32
CA GLY A 220 -0.40 21.81 -15.61
C GLY A 220 0.55 22.06 -16.78
N LYS A 221 1.83 21.75 -16.65
CA LYS A 221 2.83 21.87 -17.75
C LYS A 221 2.60 20.83 -18.85
N VAL A 222 2.10 19.66 -18.46
CA VAL A 222 1.59 18.63 -19.36
C VAL A 222 0.18 18.22 -18.90
N THR A 223 -0.66 17.76 -19.83
CA THR A 223 -1.98 17.25 -19.46
C THR A 223 -1.92 15.74 -19.18
N PHE A 224 -2.91 15.23 -18.47
CA PHE A 224 -3.07 13.79 -18.31
C PHE A 224 -3.30 13.11 -19.67
N SER A 225 -4.12 13.73 -20.52
CA SER A 225 -4.41 13.26 -21.88
C SER A 225 -3.17 13.14 -22.75
N ASP A 226 -2.25 14.11 -22.70
CA ASP A 226 -1.00 14.08 -23.48
C ASP A 226 -0.09 12.89 -23.12
N THR A 227 -0.21 12.38 -21.91
CA THR A 227 0.69 11.37 -21.36
C THR A 227 0.05 9.99 -21.21
N TYR A 228 -1.17 9.93 -20.68
CA TYR A 228 -1.90 8.69 -20.47
C TYR A 228 -2.84 8.31 -21.63
N GLY A 229 -3.01 9.16 -22.64
CA GLY A 229 -3.98 8.97 -23.72
C GLY A 229 -3.90 7.56 -24.34
N SER A 230 -2.72 7.14 -24.77
CA SER A 230 -2.51 5.81 -25.38
C SER A 230 -2.90 4.66 -24.43
N ALA A 231 -2.55 4.75 -23.14
CA ALA A 231 -2.89 3.71 -22.17
C ALA A 231 -4.41 3.65 -21.88
N VAL A 232 -5.07 4.79 -21.79
CA VAL A 232 -6.53 4.88 -21.60
C VAL A 232 -7.27 4.33 -22.81
N GLU A 233 -6.84 4.67 -24.03
CA GLU A 233 -7.40 4.14 -25.27
C GLU A 233 -7.21 2.62 -25.37
N THR A 234 -6.02 2.12 -25.03
CA THR A 234 -5.73 0.67 -25.00
C THR A 234 -6.63 -0.05 -23.99
N TYR A 235 -6.79 0.51 -22.78
CA TYR A 235 -7.66 -0.07 -21.77
C TYR A 235 -9.12 -0.10 -22.22
N ALA A 236 -9.63 0.99 -22.82
CA ALA A 236 -10.97 1.07 -23.38
C ALA A 236 -11.18 0.05 -24.53
N ASP A 237 -10.18 -0.12 -25.39
CA ASP A 237 -10.19 -1.14 -26.45
C ASP A 237 -10.28 -2.56 -25.84
N TRP A 238 -9.51 -2.88 -24.80
CA TRP A 238 -9.58 -4.16 -24.11
C TRP A 238 -10.95 -4.43 -23.50
N VAL A 239 -11.57 -3.40 -22.91
CA VAL A 239 -12.96 -3.49 -22.41
C VAL A 239 -13.95 -3.76 -23.56
N SER A 240 -13.83 -3.02 -24.66
CA SER A 240 -14.72 -3.13 -25.82
C SER A 240 -14.63 -4.52 -26.50
N LYS A 241 -13.43 -5.08 -26.55
CA LYS A 241 -13.13 -6.42 -27.08
C LYS A 241 -13.50 -7.54 -26.09
N GLY A 242 -13.87 -7.20 -24.85
CA GLY A 242 -14.20 -8.15 -23.78
C GLY A 242 -12.96 -8.93 -23.30
N TYR A 243 -11.77 -8.32 -23.37
CA TYR A 243 -10.57 -8.86 -22.72
C TYR A 243 -10.59 -8.62 -21.22
N ILE A 244 -11.18 -7.51 -20.80
CA ILE A 244 -11.52 -7.21 -19.41
C ILE A 244 -13.05 -7.40 -19.28
N PRO A 245 -13.52 -8.36 -18.47
CA PRO A 245 -14.95 -8.61 -18.34
C PRO A 245 -15.63 -7.49 -17.53
N LYS A 246 -16.83 -7.05 -17.99
CA LYS A 246 -17.58 -5.96 -17.34
C LYS A 246 -18.08 -6.30 -15.93
N ASP A 247 -18.30 -7.56 -15.64
CA ASP A 247 -18.67 -8.06 -14.30
C ASP A 247 -17.54 -7.94 -13.27
N ALA A 248 -16.31 -7.66 -13.73
CA ALA A 248 -15.19 -7.32 -12.85
C ALA A 248 -15.50 -6.14 -11.91
N LEU A 249 -16.42 -5.21 -12.28
CA LEU A 249 -16.87 -4.14 -11.37
C LEU A 249 -17.45 -4.66 -10.04
N GLY A 250 -18.02 -5.86 -10.02
CA GLY A 250 -18.56 -6.51 -8.81
C GLY A 250 -17.54 -7.30 -8.01
N ILE A 251 -16.35 -7.53 -8.56
CA ILE A 251 -15.33 -8.41 -7.96
C ILE A 251 -14.45 -7.59 -7.02
N LYS A 252 -14.22 -8.10 -5.81
CA LYS A 252 -13.30 -7.49 -4.84
C LYS A 252 -11.91 -8.12 -4.93
N TYR A 253 -10.90 -7.40 -4.44
CA TYR A 253 -9.50 -7.81 -4.51
C TYR A 253 -9.25 -9.26 -4.08
N PRO A 254 -9.71 -9.76 -2.91
CA PRO A 254 -9.47 -11.16 -2.53
C PRO A 254 -10.08 -12.17 -3.50
N ASP A 255 -11.26 -11.87 -4.04
CA ASP A 255 -11.97 -12.76 -4.96
C ASP A 255 -11.31 -12.79 -6.35
N ALA A 256 -10.84 -11.63 -6.82
CA ALA A 256 -10.08 -11.53 -8.07
C ALA A 256 -8.77 -12.32 -8.00
N GLU A 257 -8.04 -12.17 -6.90
CA GLU A 257 -6.78 -12.88 -6.67
C GLU A 257 -7.01 -14.40 -6.61
N GLN A 258 -8.06 -14.84 -5.91
CA GLN A 258 -8.44 -16.26 -5.84
C GLN A 258 -8.89 -16.80 -7.21
N ALA A 259 -9.59 -16.01 -8.01
CA ALA A 259 -10.00 -16.40 -9.36
C ALA A 259 -8.78 -16.63 -10.27
N PHE A 260 -7.77 -15.75 -10.18
CA PHE A 260 -6.52 -15.91 -10.94
C PHE A 260 -5.71 -17.12 -10.46
N LEU A 261 -5.53 -17.29 -9.14
CA LEU A 261 -4.84 -18.44 -8.54
C LEU A 261 -5.47 -19.78 -8.94
N SER A 262 -6.80 -19.84 -9.04
CA SER A 262 -7.52 -21.05 -9.47
C SER A 262 -7.46 -21.30 -10.98
N GLY A 263 -6.74 -20.50 -11.75
CA GLY A 263 -6.55 -20.68 -13.18
C GLY A 263 -7.77 -20.34 -14.04
N LYS A 264 -8.62 -19.40 -13.60
CA LYS A 264 -9.80 -18.96 -14.38
C LYS A 264 -9.49 -17.89 -15.40
N SER A 265 -8.38 -17.22 -15.26
CA SER A 265 -7.95 -16.10 -16.11
C SER A 265 -6.49 -16.20 -16.50
N ALA A 266 -6.10 -15.49 -17.54
CA ALA A 266 -4.80 -15.66 -18.20
C ALA A 266 -3.73 -14.68 -17.74
N VAL A 267 -4.05 -13.39 -17.54
CA VAL A 267 -3.10 -12.39 -17.02
C VAL A 267 -3.68 -11.59 -15.89
N TYR A 268 -2.80 -11.09 -15.02
CA TYR A 268 -3.14 -10.32 -13.83
C TYR A 268 -2.08 -9.25 -13.56
N ALA A 269 -2.44 -7.99 -13.74
CA ALA A 269 -1.57 -6.87 -13.42
C ALA A 269 -1.54 -6.66 -11.91
N MET A 270 -0.37 -6.85 -11.27
CA MET A 270 -0.25 -6.79 -9.81
C MET A 270 1.19 -6.47 -9.38
N GLY A 271 1.41 -6.23 -8.10
CA GLY A 271 2.74 -6.07 -7.55
C GLY A 271 3.32 -7.37 -6.97
N SER A 272 4.56 -7.32 -6.54
CA SER A 272 5.31 -8.50 -6.06
C SER A 272 4.68 -9.19 -4.85
N TRP A 273 3.83 -8.51 -4.07
CA TRP A 273 3.10 -9.11 -2.93
C TRP A 273 2.23 -10.29 -3.32
N PHE A 274 1.79 -10.36 -4.58
CA PHE A 274 1.04 -11.50 -5.10
C PHE A 274 1.79 -12.83 -4.93
N ALA A 275 3.12 -12.81 -5.02
CA ALA A 275 3.93 -14.02 -4.79
C ALA A 275 3.77 -14.56 -3.35
N GLY A 276 3.54 -13.69 -2.37
CA GLY A 276 3.26 -14.10 -0.99
C GLY A 276 1.92 -14.83 -0.85
N THR A 277 0.89 -14.42 -1.58
CA THR A 277 -0.39 -15.12 -1.62
C THR A 277 -0.26 -16.43 -2.40
N GLN A 278 0.38 -16.40 -3.56
CA GLN A 278 0.62 -17.59 -4.40
C GLN A 278 1.36 -18.69 -3.64
N ALA A 279 2.35 -18.31 -2.82
CA ALA A 279 3.12 -19.26 -2.01
C ALA A 279 2.27 -20.07 -1.00
N LYS A 280 1.10 -19.54 -0.61
CA LYS A 280 0.17 -20.20 0.32
C LYS A 280 -0.91 -21.03 -0.37
N ALA A 281 -1.06 -20.89 -1.69
CA ALA A 281 -2.08 -21.56 -2.48
C ALA A 281 -1.55 -22.90 -3.01
N ALA A 282 -1.83 -23.99 -2.29
CA ALA A 282 -1.31 -25.34 -2.59
C ALA A 282 -1.69 -25.85 -4.00
N ASP A 283 -2.86 -25.44 -4.49
CA ASP A 283 -3.40 -25.85 -5.79
C ASP A 283 -3.44 -24.69 -6.81
N SER A 284 -2.52 -23.74 -6.67
CA SER A 284 -2.47 -22.61 -7.60
C SER A 284 -2.08 -23.07 -9.01
N ALA A 285 -2.59 -22.36 -10.02
CA ALA A 285 -2.12 -22.48 -11.38
C ALA A 285 -0.59 -22.23 -11.44
N GLU A 286 0.10 -22.82 -12.42
CA GLU A 286 1.50 -22.50 -12.67
C GLU A 286 1.59 -21.08 -13.26
N ILE A 287 2.18 -20.16 -12.49
CA ILE A 287 2.21 -18.74 -12.78
C ILE A 287 3.64 -18.33 -13.09
N GLY A 288 3.80 -17.50 -14.12
CA GLY A 288 5.02 -16.77 -14.43
C GLY A 288 4.78 -15.27 -14.29
N VAL A 289 5.83 -14.48 -14.43
CA VAL A 289 5.78 -13.02 -14.33
C VAL A 289 6.67 -12.35 -15.37
N PHE A 290 6.22 -11.20 -15.88
CA PHE A 290 7.03 -10.32 -16.72
C PHE A 290 6.77 -8.85 -16.35
N ARG A 291 7.70 -7.98 -16.73
CA ARG A 291 7.57 -6.53 -16.56
C ARG A 291 6.46 -5.99 -17.46
N ALA A 292 5.82 -4.90 -17.06
CA ALA A 292 4.94 -4.15 -17.95
C ALA A 292 5.63 -3.94 -19.30
N PRO A 293 4.97 -4.25 -20.43
CA PRO A 293 5.57 -4.13 -21.76
C PRO A 293 5.77 -2.66 -22.14
N ALA A 294 6.72 -2.39 -23.02
CA ALA A 294 6.97 -1.08 -23.59
C ALA A 294 5.93 -0.70 -24.66
N GLU A 295 5.85 0.56 -25.04
CA GLU A 295 5.13 0.92 -26.27
C GLU A 295 5.87 0.42 -27.51
N LYS A 296 7.20 0.46 -27.50
CA LYS A 296 8.06 0.04 -28.61
C LYS A 296 9.15 -0.89 -28.12
N THR A 297 9.57 -1.83 -28.98
CA THR A 297 10.63 -2.79 -28.67
C THR A 297 12.00 -2.17 -28.38
N SER A 298 12.23 -0.92 -28.82
CA SER A 298 13.45 -0.16 -28.55
C SER A 298 13.46 0.52 -27.17
N GLU A 299 12.37 0.47 -26.44
CA GLU A 299 12.21 1.13 -25.15
C GLU A 299 12.36 0.12 -24.00
N THR A 300 12.84 0.60 -22.87
CA THR A 300 12.86 -0.17 -21.61
C THR A 300 12.03 0.60 -20.60
N PRO A 301 10.83 0.12 -20.25
CA PRO A 301 9.97 0.79 -19.26
C PRO A 301 10.65 0.89 -17.90
N ALA A 302 10.39 1.96 -17.19
CA ALA A 302 10.81 2.09 -15.80
C ALA A 302 10.19 0.97 -14.95
N MET A 303 10.88 0.54 -13.91
CA MET A 303 10.33 -0.37 -12.93
C MET A 303 9.63 0.42 -11.83
N GLY A 304 8.34 0.23 -11.69
CA GLY A 304 7.61 0.75 -10.53
C GLY A 304 8.07 0.01 -9.27
N ALA A 305 8.40 0.76 -8.23
CA ALA A 305 8.67 0.19 -6.93
C ALA A 305 8.27 1.17 -5.83
N ASN A 306 7.71 0.63 -4.76
CA ASN A 306 7.40 1.34 -3.54
C ASN A 306 8.22 0.76 -2.38
N ILE A 307 8.37 1.53 -1.32
CA ILE A 307 8.89 1.01 -0.06
C ILE A 307 7.96 -0.09 0.47
N ALA A 308 8.53 -1.19 0.93
CA ALA A 308 7.77 -2.31 1.47
C ALA A 308 7.46 -2.10 2.94
N SER A 309 6.23 -2.41 3.34
CA SER A 309 5.72 -2.28 4.71
C SER A 309 6.18 -0.99 5.39
N PRO A 310 5.85 0.19 4.83
CA PRO A 310 6.25 1.46 5.43
C PRO A 310 5.42 1.74 6.70
N TYR A 311 6.11 2.18 7.76
CA TYR A 311 5.52 2.55 9.04
C TYR A 311 5.76 4.02 9.34
N SER A 312 4.71 4.72 9.76
CA SER A 312 4.75 6.12 10.20
C SER A 312 4.12 6.25 11.58
N ILE A 313 4.56 7.25 12.34
CA ILE A 313 3.97 7.62 13.64
C ILE A 313 3.12 8.85 13.42
N LEU A 314 1.87 8.86 13.91
CA LEU A 314 1.05 10.04 13.86
C LEU A 314 1.43 11.03 14.99
N ASN A 315 1.47 12.32 14.68
CA ASN A 315 1.75 13.37 15.68
C ASN A 315 0.71 13.41 16.81
N ALA A 316 -0.50 12.93 16.56
CA ALA A 316 -1.55 12.78 17.56
C ALA A 316 -1.23 11.72 18.65
N SER A 317 -0.28 10.81 18.38
CA SER A 317 0.15 9.79 19.35
C SER A 317 0.78 10.42 20.58
N LYS A 318 0.35 9.95 21.76
CA LYS A 318 0.96 10.28 23.05
C LYS A 318 2.12 9.33 23.41
N ASN A 319 2.32 8.27 22.62
CA ASN A 319 3.25 7.18 22.87
C ASN A 319 4.38 7.14 21.85
N GLN A 320 4.81 8.29 21.31
CA GLN A 320 5.74 8.37 20.17
C GLN A 320 7.06 7.63 20.38
N ASP A 321 7.63 7.63 21.60
CA ASP A 321 8.88 6.92 21.89
C ASP A 321 8.69 5.39 21.88
N ALA A 322 7.58 4.90 22.41
CA ALA A 322 7.25 3.47 22.35
C ALA A 322 6.93 3.03 20.91
N ALA A 323 6.23 3.88 20.15
CA ALA A 323 5.95 3.69 18.73
C ALA A 323 7.26 3.62 17.91
N ALA A 324 8.21 4.52 18.16
CA ALA A 324 9.51 4.50 17.49
C ALA A 324 10.30 3.21 17.78
N LYS A 325 10.28 2.70 19.02
CA LYS A 325 10.91 1.41 19.38
C LYS A 325 10.28 0.24 18.62
N LEU A 326 8.95 0.24 18.45
CA LEU A 326 8.28 -0.81 17.69
C LEU A 326 8.66 -0.73 16.21
N ILE A 327 8.68 0.46 15.60
CA ILE A 327 9.08 0.61 14.19
C ILE A 327 10.56 0.22 14.01
N GLU A 328 11.46 0.63 14.91
CA GLU A 328 12.85 0.18 14.86
C GLU A 328 12.94 -1.35 14.86
N PHE A 329 12.23 -2.03 15.76
CA PHE A 329 12.18 -3.49 15.77
C PHE A 329 11.66 -4.06 14.44
N LEU A 330 10.54 -3.55 13.93
CA LEU A 330 9.92 -4.04 12.69
C LEU A 330 10.80 -3.84 11.46
N THR A 331 11.67 -2.82 11.46
CA THR A 331 12.49 -2.42 10.29
C THR A 331 13.96 -2.83 10.39
N THR A 332 14.43 -3.26 11.56
CA THR A 332 15.86 -3.61 11.80
C THR A 332 16.09 -5.00 12.38
N ASP A 333 15.13 -5.58 13.14
CA ASP A 333 15.29 -6.96 13.64
C ASP A 333 15.27 -7.93 12.46
N LYS A 334 16.36 -8.71 12.32
CA LYS A 334 16.54 -9.57 11.14
C LYS A 334 15.38 -10.55 10.94
N ALA A 335 14.87 -11.15 12.01
CA ALA A 335 13.78 -12.12 11.90
C ALA A 335 12.46 -11.43 11.53
N ALA A 336 12.15 -10.28 12.13
CA ALA A 336 10.97 -9.51 11.83
C ALA A 336 10.99 -9.01 10.38
N VAL A 337 12.10 -8.45 9.91
CA VAL A 337 12.26 -7.99 8.52
C VAL A 337 12.12 -9.16 7.54
N THR A 338 12.87 -10.26 7.75
CA THR A 338 12.81 -11.43 6.85
C THR A 338 11.42 -12.03 6.77
N SER A 339 10.69 -12.11 7.91
CA SER A 339 9.30 -12.58 7.94
C SER A 339 8.39 -11.74 7.07
N GLN A 340 8.50 -10.41 7.17
CA GLN A 340 7.70 -9.48 6.37
C GLN A 340 8.06 -9.54 4.88
N LEU A 341 9.34 -9.61 4.54
CA LEU A 341 9.79 -9.76 3.14
C LEU A 341 9.22 -11.03 2.51
N LYS A 342 9.32 -12.16 3.23
CA LYS A 342 8.85 -13.46 2.74
C LYS A 342 7.34 -13.49 2.54
N VAL A 343 6.57 -13.02 3.52
CA VAL A 343 5.10 -13.12 3.48
C VAL A 343 4.47 -12.21 2.43
N ASP A 344 5.15 -11.13 2.06
CA ASP A 344 4.66 -10.11 1.14
C ASP A 344 5.49 -10.02 -0.17
N GLY A 345 6.30 -11.04 -0.47
CA GLY A 345 7.05 -11.14 -1.72
C GLY A 345 7.92 -9.92 -2.02
N ASN A 346 8.53 -9.33 -0.98
CA ASN A 346 9.29 -8.11 -1.06
C ASN A 346 10.79 -8.38 -0.96
N PHE A 347 11.62 -7.39 -1.30
CA PHE A 347 13.06 -7.55 -1.46
C PHE A 347 13.84 -6.51 -0.63
N ARG A 348 15.02 -6.92 -0.16
CA ARG A 348 16.00 -6.04 0.49
C ARG A 348 17.39 -6.64 0.36
N ASP A 349 18.37 -5.85 -0.03
CA ASP A 349 19.76 -6.28 -0.14
C ASP A 349 20.28 -6.80 1.22
N GLY A 350 20.96 -7.95 1.19
CA GLY A 350 21.50 -8.60 2.39
C GLY A 350 20.47 -9.39 3.22
N TYR A 351 19.24 -9.52 2.74
CA TYR A 351 18.20 -10.37 3.33
C TYR A 351 17.78 -11.44 2.34
N GLU A 352 18.11 -12.66 2.66
CA GLU A 352 17.75 -13.84 1.90
C GLU A 352 16.68 -14.64 2.64
N TYR A 353 15.74 -15.20 1.90
CA TYR A 353 14.71 -16.11 2.39
C TYR A 353 14.39 -17.14 1.31
N GLU A 354 13.88 -18.29 1.73
CA GLU A 354 13.43 -19.33 0.81
C GLU A 354 12.27 -18.81 -0.05
N MET A 355 12.47 -18.84 -1.37
CA MET A 355 11.52 -18.36 -2.36
C MET A 355 10.81 -19.50 -3.07
N THR A 356 9.61 -19.26 -3.57
CA THR A 356 8.95 -20.12 -4.54
C THR A 356 9.58 -19.91 -5.92
N PRO A 357 9.32 -20.78 -6.92
CA PRO A 357 9.75 -20.54 -8.30
C PRO A 357 9.31 -19.17 -8.84
N LEU A 358 8.12 -18.70 -8.48
CA LEU A 358 7.65 -17.36 -8.85
C LEU A 358 8.48 -16.26 -8.15
N GLY A 359 8.81 -16.45 -6.88
CA GLY A 359 9.71 -15.55 -6.14
C GLY A 359 11.10 -15.48 -6.77
N GLU A 360 11.64 -16.58 -7.29
CA GLU A 360 12.92 -16.61 -8.01
C GLU A 360 12.85 -15.86 -9.36
N GLU A 361 11.73 -15.96 -10.09
CA GLU A 361 11.51 -15.16 -11.31
C GLU A 361 11.47 -13.66 -10.98
N LEU A 362 10.82 -13.25 -9.88
CA LEU A 362 10.82 -11.87 -9.39
C LEU A 362 12.23 -11.42 -8.96
N GLN A 363 12.97 -12.24 -8.23
CA GLN A 363 14.35 -11.93 -7.82
C GLN A 363 15.25 -11.69 -9.03
N LYS A 364 15.04 -12.42 -10.12
CA LYS A 364 15.75 -12.17 -11.38
C LYS A 364 15.41 -10.79 -11.94
N ILE A 365 14.14 -10.40 -11.93
CA ILE A 365 13.73 -9.05 -12.37
C ILE A 365 14.41 -7.98 -11.50
N VAL A 366 14.48 -8.19 -10.18
CA VAL A 366 15.22 -7.31 -9.25
C VAL A 366 16.69 -7.20 -9.64
N SER A 367 17.34 -8.33 -9.87
CA SER A 367 18.78 -8.39 -10.22
C SER A 367 19.09 -7.71 -11.55
N ASP A 368 18.15 -7.77 -12.50
CA ASP A 368 18.26 -7.14 -13.82
C ASP A 368 17.90 -5.64 -13.79
N THR A 369 17.45 -5.11 -12.65
CA THR A 369 16.98 -3.73 -12.50
C THR A 369 17.86 -2.96 -11.52
N LYS A 370 18.41 -1.83 -11.97
CA LYS A 370 19.17 -0.96 -11.06
C LYS A 370 18.22 -0.24 -10.09
N ALA A 371 18.53 -0.25 -8.80
CA ALA A 371 17.74 0.45 -7.77
C ALA A 371 17.51 1.93 -8.07
N SER A 372 18.48 2.61 -8.71
CA SER A 372 18.35 4.01 -9.15
C SER A 372 17.32 4.23 -10.26
N SER A 373 16.83 3.17 -10.91
CA SER A 373 15.79 3.23 -11.94
C SER A 373 14.39 2.99 -11.41
N TYR A 374 14.21 2.78 -10.10
CA TYR A 374 12.90 2.64 -9.50
C TYR A 374 12.15 3.97 -9.49
N THR A 375 10.86 3.91 -9.77
CA THR A 375 9.98 5.07 -9.84
C THR A 375 8.79 4.90 -8.93
N PRO A 376 8.19 6.00 -8.43
CA PRO A 376 6.92 5.95 -7.73
C PRO A 376 5.83 5.29 -8.57
N THR A 377 4.84 4.73 -7.89
CA THR A 377 3.61 4.19 -8.49
C THR A 377 2.40 4.76 -7.77
N GLY A 378 1.22 4.54 -8.31
CA GLY A 378 -0.01 5.11 -7.75
C GLY A 378 0.02 6.63 -7.77
N GLY A 379 -0.23 7.25 -6.64
CA GLY A 379 -0.18 8.70 -6.45
C GLY A 379 1.23 9.29 -6.28
N GLY A 380 2.28 8.48 -6.39
CA GLY A 380 3.66 8.92 -6.12
C GLY A 380 3.99 8.91 -4.62
N TYR A 381 5.19 9.41 -4.29
CA TYR A 381 5.67 9.50 -2.91
C TYR A 381 6.77 10.57 -2.76
N GLY A 382 7.00 11.00 -1.52
CA GLY A 382 7.99 12.02 -1.21
C GLY A 382 7.67 13.34 -1.93
N GLU A 383 8.66 13.90 -2.60
CA GLU A 383 8.50 15.11 -3.41
C GLU A 383 7.91 14.86 -4.80
N ARG A 384 7.79 13.59 -5.22
CA ARG A 384 7.19 13.16 -6.48
C ARG A 384 5.77 12.65 -6.24
N THR A 385 4.87 13.53 -5.83
CA THR A 385 3.48 13.21 -5.51
C THR A 385 2.52 13.92 -6.45
N LEU A 386 1.39 13.26 -6.72
CA LEU A 386 0.23 13.85 -7.39
C LEU A 386 -0.69 14.55 -6.37
N PRO A 387 -1.59 15.43 -6.79
CA PRO A 387 -2.53 16.09 -5.88
C PRO A 387 -3.31 15.08 -5.03
N THR A 388 -3.61 15.47 -3.80
CA THR A 388 -4.43 14.66 -2.88
C THR A 388 -5.76 14.30 -3.51
N GLY A 389 -6.19 13.03 -3.36
CA GLY A 389 -7.39 12.51 -4.01
C GLY A 389 -7.15 11.81 -5.36
N TYR A 390 -5.97 11.95 -5.97
CA TYR A 390 -5.66 11.27 -7.25
C TYR A 390 -5.97 9.76 -7.23
N PRO A 391 -5.60 8.97 -6.21
CA PRO A 391 -5.90 7.54 -6.21
C PRO A 391 -7.40 7.23 -6.29
N GLY A 392 -8.23 8.04 -5.65
CA GLY A 392 -9.69 7.92 -5.72
C GLY A 392 -10.23 8.31 -7.09
N GLU A 393 -9.74 9.42 -7.65
CA GLU A 393 -10.18 9.91 -8.96
C GLU A 393 -9.82 8.97 -10.08
N ILE A 394 -8.54 8.54 -10.18
CA ILE A 394 -8.13 7.60 -11.24
C ILE A 394 -8.88 6.28 -11.16
N ASN A 395 -9.21 5.83 -9.94
CA ASN A 395 -10.02 4.63 -9.75
C ASN A 395 -11.45 4.84 -10.24
N THR A 396 -12.08 5.97 -9.92
CA THR A 396 -13.42 6.34 -10.40
C THR A 396 -13.48 6.38 -11.93
N GLN A 397 -12.49 7.00 -12.55
CA GLN A 397 -12.44 7.13 -14.01
C GLN A 397 -12.16 5.80 -14.73
N THR A 398 -11.33 4.93 -14.14
CA THR A 398 -11.13 3.58 -14.72
C THR A 398 -12.31 2.66 -14.51
N GLN A 399 -13.05 2.78 -13.42
CA GLN A 399 -14.34 2.10 -13.24
C GLN A 399 -15.36 2.59 -14.29
N ALA A 400 -15.38 3.89 -14.60
CA ALA A 400 -16.22 4.45 -15.66
C ALA A 400 -15.86 3.88 -17.04
N LEU A 401 -14.56 3.73 -17.38
CA LEU A 401 -14.12 3.03 -18.60
C LEU A 401 -14.67 1.60 -18.64
N LEU A 402 -14.53 0.85 -17.56
CA LEU A 402 -15.04 -0.52 -17.47
C LEU A 402 -16.59 -0.57 -17.58
N GLY A 403 -17.27 0.48 -17.10
CA GLY A 403 -18.71 0.70 -17.25
C GLY A 403 -19.16 1.10 -18.67
N GLY A 404 -18.20 1.45 -19.56
CA GLY A 404 -18.48 1.80 -20.96
C GLY A 404 -18.43 3.30 -21.28
N THR A 405 -17.94 4.14 -20.36
CA THR A 405 -17.61 5.55 -20.65
C THR A 405 -16.50 5.61 -21.70
N SER A 406 -16.56 6.56 -22.62
CA SER A 406 -15.54 6.67 -23.68
C SER A 406 -14.16 7.08 -23.13
N ALA A 407 -13.10 6.65 -23.80
CA ALA A 407 -11.74 7.09 -23.48
C ALA A 407 -11.61 8.61 -23.49
N ALA A 408 -12.21 9.28 -24.48
CA ALA A 408 -12.18 10.74 -24.60
C ALA A 408 -12.84 11.45 -23.41
N ASP A 409 -13.98 10.96 -22.93
CA ASP A 409 -14.66 11.55 -21.76
C ASP A 409 -13.85 11.35 -20.48
N VAL A 410 -13.23 10.16 -20.30
CA VAL A 410 -12.37 9.88 -19.15
C VAL A 410 -11.12 10.75 -19.16
N LEU A 411 -10.45 10.88 -20.30
CA LEU A 411 -9.29 11.75 -20.46
C LEU A 411 -9.63 13.20 -20.14
N LYS A 412 -10.75 13.69 -20.69
CA LYS A 412 -11.24 15.04 -20.37
C LYS A 412 -11.52 15.21 -18.88
N SER A 413 -12.17 14.25 -18.24
CA SER A 413 -12.48 14.31 -16.81
C SER A 413 -11.21 14.36 -15.96
N MET A 414 -10.17 13.60 -16.33
CA MET A 414 -8.87 13.64 -15.65
C MET A 414 -8.16 14.98 -15.85
N ASP A 415 -8.18 15.55 -17.06
CA ASP A 415 -7.59 16.87 -17.32
C ASP A 415 -8.31 17.97 -16.53
N ASP A 416 -9.65 17.95 -16.50
CA ASP A 416 -10.46 18.88 -15.70
C ASP A 416 -10.14 18.73 -14.19
N TRP A 417 -9.98 17.50 -13.72
CA TRP A 417 -9.61 17.23 -12.32
C TRP A 417 -8.22 17.78 -11.97
N PHE A 418 -7.21 17.53 -12.82
CA PHE A 418 -5.87 18.08 -12.60
C PHE A 418 -5.89 19.61 -12.62
N ALA A 419 -6.61 20.23 -13.57
CA ALA A 419 -6.74 21.68 -13.64
C ALA A 419 -7.39 22.28 -12.37
N ALA A 420 -8.37 21.58 -11.78
CA ALA A 420 -9.01 22.00 -10.54
C ALA A 420 -8.16 21.81 -9.29
N ASN A 421 -7.15 20.91 -9.33
CA ASN A 421 -6.27 20.55 -8.21
C ASN A 421 -4.81 20.96 -8.44
N ALA A 422 -4.51 21.72 -9.51
CA ALA A 422 -3.17 22.23 -9.80
C ALA A 422 -2.67 23.12 -8.64
N LYS A 423 -1.39 23.01 -8.30
CA LYS A 423 -0.72 23.80 -7.25
C LYS A 423 0.40 24.63 -7.84
#